data_2045e34ca5943b7196f00347102312a8
#
_entry.id   2045e34ca5943b7196f00347102312a8
#
_cell.length_a   1.000
_cell.length_b   1.000
_cell.length_c   1.000
_cell.angle_alpha   90.00
_cell.angle_beta   90.00
_cell.angle_gamma   90.00
#
_symmetry.space_group_name_H-M   'P 1'
#
loop_
_entity.id
_entity.type
_entity.pdbx_description
1 polymer ?
#
loop_
_entity_poly.entity_id
_entity_poly.type
_entity_poly.pdbx_seq_one_letter_code
_entity_poly.pdbx_strand_id
1 'polypeptide(L)'
;MKNVTNSFNLFMTENPETGKAYMDMVMKQSKASALDRKTHELAYISVLAAVRMISGLDFHVKSVKELGASRDEVKSAVLVGLPVAGITLVDALEAALNAYDEA
;
A
#
# COMPACT_ATOMS: atom_id res chain seq x y z
N MET A 1 1.04 -3.15 14.96
CA MET A 1 0.94 -1.95 14.10
C MET A 1 -0.50 -1.75 13.67
N LYS A 2 -0.92 -0.51 13.61
CA LYS A 2 -2.28 -0.15 13.20
C LYS A 2 -2.48 -0.31 11.70
N ASN A 3 -3.65 -0.81 11.30
CA ASN A 3 -4.06 -0.99 9.90
C ASN A 3 -3.27 -2.05 9.11
N VAL A 4 -2.38 -2.78 9.75
CA VAL A 4 -1.70 -3.91 9.09
C VAL A 4 -2.44 -5.20 9.40
N THR A 5 -2.23 -6.22 8.56
CA THR A 5 -2.92 -7.51 8.70
C THR A 5 -2.40 -8.29 9.90
N ASN A 6 -3.22 -9.24 10.37
CA ASN A 6 -2.78 -10.19 11.38
C ASN A 6 -1.58 -11.01 10.89
N SER A 7 -1.53 -11.33 9.60
CA SER A 7 -0.41 -12.04 9.01
C SER A 7 0.89 -11.26 9.14
N PHE A 8 0.85 -9.96 8.91
CA PHE A 8 2.03 -9.11 9.05
C PHE A 8 2.48 -9.03 10.51
N ASN A 9 1.53 -8.83 11.43
CA ASN A 9 1.85 -8.80 12.85
C ASN A 9 2.43 -10.13 13.32
N LEU A 10 1.88 -11.25 12.85
CA LEU A 10 2.38 -12.59 13.16
C LEU A 10 3.83 -12.75 12.64
N PHE A 11 4.09 -12.33 11.42
CA PHE A 11 5.44 -12.36 10.85
C PHE A 11 6.44 -11.62 11.74
N MET A 12 6.09 -10.41 12.18
CA MET A 12 6.97 -9.60 13.03
C MET A 12 7.19 -10.25 14.40
N THR A 13 6.17 -10.90 14.95
CA THR A 13 6.22 -11.53 16.26
C THR A 13 6.98 -12.86 16.25
N GLU A 14 6.71 -13.69 15.25
CA GLU A 14 7.29 -15.04 15.17
C GLU A 14 8.70 -15.06 14.59
N ASN A 15 9.06 -14.01 13.84
CA ASN A 15 10.36 -13.92 13.16
C ASN A 15 10.98 -12.55 13.44
N PRO A 16 11.34 -12.26 14.70
CA PRO A 16 11.75 -10.88 15.05
C PRO A 16 13.00 -10.39 14.32
N GLU A 17 13.98 -11.24 14.10
CA GLU A 17 15.21 -10.83 13.39
C GLU A 17 14.92 -10.54 11.92
N THR A 18 14.20 -11.44 11.25
CA THR A 18 13.81 -11.27 9.85
C THR A 18 12.87 -10.10 9.68
N GLY A 19 11.91 -9.96 10.60
CA GLY A 19 10.97 -8.85 10.60
C GLY A 19 11.68 -7.51 10.72
N LYS A 20 12.66 -7.41 11.63
CA LYS A 20 13.44 -6.20 11.79
C LYS A 20 14.25 -5.89 10.53
N ALA A 21 14.89 -6.89 9.94
CA ALA A 21 15.65 -6.71 8.70
C ALA A 21 14.75 -6.23 7.56
N TYR A 22 13.55 -6.79 7.46
CA TYR A 22 12.57 -6.37 6.47
C TYR A 22 12.19 -4.89 6.66
N MET A 23 11.85 -4.50 7.88
CA MET A 23 11.47 -3.11 8.16
C MET A 23 12.63 -2.14 7.97
N ASP A 24 13.86 -2.53 8.32
CA ASP A 24 15.04 -1.73 8.05
C ASP A 24 15.21 -1.48 6.55
N MET A 25 15.00 -2.50 5.73
CA MET A 25 15.06 -2.38 4.28
C MET A 25 13.98 -1.41 3.77
N VAL A 26 12.75 -1.58 4.22
CA VAL A 26 11.64 -0.71 3.81
C VAL A 26 11.92 0.75 4.15
N MET A 27 12.41 1.01 5.35
CA MET A 27 12.73 2.38 5.78
C MET A 27 13.88 2.98 4.98
N LYS A 28 14.92 2.20 4.70
CA LYS A 28 16.06 2.66 3.91
C LYS A 28 15.65 2.94 2.47
N GLN A 29 14.85 2.08 1.88
CA GLN A 29 14.35 2.28 0.52
C GLN A 29 13.50 3.54 0.43
N SER A 30 12.63 3.77 1.40
CA SER A 30 11.80 4.96 1.44
C SER A 30 12.64 6.24 1.50
N LYS A 31 13.68 6.25 2.34
CA LYS A 31 14.60 7.40 2.46
C LYS A 31 15.41 7.63 1.20
N ALA A 32 15.81 6.57 0.51
CA ALA A 32 16.62 6.66 -0.71
C ALA A 32 15.82 7.06 -1.95
N SER A 33 14.48 7.00 -1.87
CA SER A 33 13.62 7.30 -3.01
C SER A 33 13.70 8.78 -3.37
N ALA A 34 13.73 9.04 -4.68
CA ALA A 34 13.63 10.41 -5.22
C ALA A 34 12.19 10.91 -5.24
N LEU A 35 11.22 10.02 -4.99
CA LEU A 35 9.80 10.40 -4.95
C LEU A 35 9.46 10.99 -3.58
N ASP A 36 8.64 12.05 -3.56
CA ASP A 36 8.12 12.53 -2.29
C ASP A 36 7.22 11.46 -1.64
N ARG A 37 6.90 11.64 -0.37
CA ARG A 37 6.19 10.59 0.38
C ARG A 37 4.82 10.26 -0.19
N LYS A 38 4.07 11.27 -0.60
CA LYS A 38 2.74 11.06 -1.17
C LYS A 38 2.83 10.29 -2.49
N THR A 39 3.73 10.71 -3.38
CA THR A 39 3.95 10.02 -4.66
C THR A 39 4.45 8.60 -4.46
N HIS A 40 5.37 8.40 -3.54
CA HIS A 40 5.89 7.07 -3.20
C HIS A 40 4.75 6.14 -2.75
N GLU A 41 3.88 6.60 -1.86
CA GLU A 41 2.76 5.79 -1.37
C GLU A 41 1.72 5.52 -2.46
N LEU A 42 1.43 6.49 -3.32
CA LEU A 42 0.53 6.26 -4.45
C LEU A 42 1.11 5.23 -5.42
N ALA A 43 2.41 5.32 -5.71
CA ALA A 43 3.08 4.33 -6.57
C ALA A 43 3.07 2.94 -5.91
N TYR A 44 3.25 2.88 -4.59
CA TYR A 44 3.20 1.63 -3.84
C TYR A 44 1.81 0.99 -3.96
N ILE A 45 0.77 1.79 -3.85
CA ILE A 45 -0.62 1.33 -4.03
C ILE A 45 -0.81 0.73 -5.43
N SER A 46 -0.22 1.35 -6.45
CA SER A 46 -0.28 0.83 -7.82
C SER A 46 0.34 -0.57 -7.92
N VAL A 47 1.47 -0.78 -7.25
CA VAL A 47 2.15 -2.08 -7.23
C VAL A 47 1.33 -3.12 -6.47
N LEU A 48 0.80 -2.76 -5.29
CA LEU A 48 -0.05 -3.67 -4.52
C LEU A 48 -1.25 -4.14 -5.33
N ALA A 49 -1.88 -3.21 -6.05
CA ALA A 49 -3.03 -3.53 -6.89
C ALA A 49 -2.64 -4.50 -8.02
N ALA A 50 -1.52 -4.22 -8.70
CA ALA A 50 -1.08 -5.02 -9.84
C ALA A 50 -0.64 -6.43 -9.45
N VAL A 51 0.03 -6.59 -8.30
CA VAL A 51 0.45 -7.92 -7.81
C VAL A 51 -0.65 -8.60 -7.00
N ARG A 52 -1.81 -7.98 -6.88
CA ARG A 52 -2.99 -8.51 -6.18
C ARG A 52 -2.78 -8.71 -4.68
N MET A 53 -1.95 -7.90 -4.08
CA MET A 53 -1.77 -7.93 -2.63
C MET A 53 -2.77 -6.99 -1.97
N ILE A 54 -4.05 -7.34 -2.10
CA ILE A 54 -5.19 -6.51 -1.67
C ILE A 54 -5.13 -6.22 -0.17
N SER A 55 -4.67 -7.19 0.62
CA SER A 55 -4.59 -7.03 2.07
C SER A 55 -3.64 -5.92 2.51
N GLY A 56 -2.70 -5.49 1.66
CA GLY A 56 -1.80 -4.38 1.97
C GLY A 56 -2.41 -3.01 1.74
N LEU A 57 -3.55 -2.93 1.04
CA LEU A 57 -4.14 -1.65 0.66
C LEU A 57 -4.66 -0.86 1.84
N ASP A 58 -5.19 -1.52 2.87
CA ASP A 58 -5.79 -0.82 4.00
C ASP A 58 -4.77 0.14 4.66
N PHE A 59 -3.60 -0.36 4.99
CA PHE A 59 -2.55 0.45 5.60
C PHE A 59 -2.09 1.59 4.69
N HIS A 60 -1.76 1.27 3.43
CA HIS A 60 -1.15 2.25 2.53
C HIS A 60 -2.15 3.30 2.05
N VAL A 61 -3.42 2.93 1.84
CA VAL A 61 -4.45 3.91 1.48
C VAL A 61 -4.72 4.88 2.63
N LYS A 62 -4.82 4.37 3.85
CA LYS A 62 -5.01 5.24 5.02
C LYS A 62 -3.80 6.14 5.26
N SER A 63 -2.59 5.62 5.04
CA SER A 63 -1.38 6.41 5.15
C SER A 63 -1.32 7.53 4.12
N VAL A 64 -1.64 7.24 2.86
CA VAL A 64 -1.59 8.27 1.81
C VAL A 64 -2.69 9.30 1.96
N LYS A 65 -3.83 8.92 2.52
CA LYS A 65 -4.88 9.88 2.85
C LYS A 65 -4.39 10.90 3.88
N GLU A 66 -3.66 10.45 4.89
CA GLU A 66 -3.04 11.35 5.89
C GLU A 66 -2.03 12.29 5.25
N LEU A 67 -1.39 11.88 4.16
CA LEU A 67 -0.45 12.71 3.39
C LEU A 67 -1.16 13.67 2.43
N GLY A 68 -2.48 13.71 2.44
CA GLY A 68 -3.27 14.65 1.66
C GLY A 68 -3.75 14.12 0.31
N ALA A 69 -3.64 12.83 0.04
CA ALA A 69 -4.15 12.28 -1.22
C ALA A 69 -5.67 12.37 -1.28
N SER A 70 -6.17 12.76 -2.43
CA SER A 70 -7.60 12.76 -2.68
C SER A 70 -8.11 11.36 -3.01
N ARG A 71 -9.41 11.16 -2.89
CA ARG A 71 -10.04 9.90 -3.29
C ARG A 71 -9.79 9.60 -4.77
N ASP A 72 -9.84 10.62 -5.62
CA ASP A 72 -9.56 10.47 -7.05
C ASP A 72 -8.11 10.09 -7.33
N GLU A 73 -7.18 10.61 -6.55
CA GLU A 73 -5.78 10.21 -6.68
C GLU A 73 -5.58 8.74 -6.34
N VAL A 74 -6.23 8.25 -5.29
CA VAL A 74 -6.17 6.83 -4.92
C VAL A 74 -6.78 5.95 -6.00
N LYS A 75 -7.94 6.33 -6.53
CA LYS A 75 -8.56 5.63 -7.67
C LYS A 75 -7.61 5.54 -8.86
N SER A 76 -7.00 6.66 -9.20
CA SER A 76 -6.08 6.72 -10.34
C SER A 76 -4.84 5.86 -10.12
N ALA A 77 -4.30 5.85 -8.90
CA ALA A 77 -3.16 5.01 -8.56
C ALA A 77 -3.48 3.52 -8.71
N VAL A 78 -4.66 3.09 -8.26
CA VAL A 78 -5.08 1.70 -8.41
C VAL A 78 -5.20 1.33 -9.89
N LEU A 79 -5.76 2.21 -10.70
CA LEU A 79 -6.10 1.92 -12.09
C LEU A 79 -4.97 2.17 -13.09
N VAL A 80 -3.84 2.73 -12.66
CA VAL A 80 -2.75 3.06 -13.58
C VAL A 80 -2.23 1.82 -14.32
N GLY A 81 -2.26 0.67 -13.70
CA GLY A 81 -1.81 -0.58 -14.29
C GLY A 81 -2.87 -1.36 -15.05
N LEU A 82 -4.08 -0.82 -15.19
CA LEU A 82 -5.19 -1.54 -15.83
C LEU A 82 -4.86 -2.06 -17.23
N PRO A 83 -4.19 -1.29 -18.11
CA PRO A 83 -3.86 -1.81 -19.45
C PRO A 83 -2.95 -3.05 -19.44
N VAL A 84 -2.15 -3.23 -18.39
CA VAL A 84 -1.21 -4.36 -18.26
C VAL A 84 -1.81 -5.49 -17.43
N ALA A 85 -2.36 -5.16 -16.28
CA ALA A 85 -2.83 -6.15 -15.30
C ALA A 85 -4.26 -6.66 -15.57
N GLY A 86 -5.08 -5.87 -16.25
CA GLY A 86 -6.42 -6.27 -16.65
C GLY A 86 -7.46 -6.09 -15.56
N ILE A 87 -8.64 -6.70 -15.78
CA ILE A 87 -9.86 -6.47 -15.00
C ILE A 87 -9.75 -6.90 -13.54
N THR A 88 -8.75 -7.70 -13.18
CA THR A 88 -8.55 -8.11 -11.79
C THR A 88 -8.30 -6.91 -10.85
N LEU A 89 -7.92 -5.75 -11.41
CA LEU A 89 -7.74 -4.54 -10.59
C LEU A 89 -9.03 -4.00 -9.97
N VAL A 90 -10.20 -4.44 -10.43
CA VAL A 90 -11.46 -3.97 -9.83
C VAL A 90 -11.61 -4.43 -8.37
N ASP A 91 -11.06 -5.58 -8.02
CA ASP A 91 -11.07 -6.04 -6.63
C ASP A 91 -10.22 -5.14 -5.75
N ALA A 92 -9.06 -4.73 -6.26
CA ALA A 92 -8.20 -3.78 -5.58
C ALA A 92 -8.85 -2.40 -5.44
N LEU A 93 -9.59 -1.98 -6.46
CA LEU A 93 -10.31 -0.70 -6.43
C LEU A 93 -11.33 -0.67 -5.29
N GLU A 94 -12.13 -1.73 -5.17
CA GLU A 94 -13.10 -1.83 -4.08
C GLU A 94 -12.42 -1.74 -2.72
N ALA A 95 -11.38 -2.54 -2.51
CA ALA A 95 -10.66 -2.54 -1.24
C ALA A 95 -10.03 -1.18 -0.92
N ALA A 96 -9.45 -0.53 -1.92
CA ALA A 96 -8.81 0.77 -1.74
C ALA A 96 -9.82 1.86 -1.39
N LEU A 97 -10.96 1.89 -2.08
CA LEU A 97 -11.99 2.89 -1.81
C LEU A 97 -12.65 2.68 -0.46
N ASN A 98 -12.88 1.43 -0.07
CA ASN A 98 -13.40 1.12 1.27
C ASN A 98 -12.43 1.61 2.35
N ALA A 99 -11.13 1.36 2.17
CA ALA A 99 -10.11 1.81 3.11
C ALA A 99 -10.08 3.34 3.22
N TYR A 100 -10.17 4.03 2.08
CA TYR A 100 -10.17 5.50 2.06
C TYR A 100 -11.40 6.05 2.79
N ASP A 101 -12.55 5.47 2.53
CA ASP A 101 -13.82 5.97 3.08
C ASP A 101 -13.93 5.68 4.59
N GLU A 102 -13.27 4.66 5.09
CA GLU A 102 -13.22 4.32 6.52
C GLU A 102 -12.29 5.21 7.33
N ALA A 103 -11.35 5.83 6.68
CA ALA A 103 -10.31 6.60 7.37
C ALA A 103 -10.80 7.95 7.90
#